data_a753585b507964344270f2b43447edb0
#
_entry.id   a753585b507964344270f2b43447edb0
#
_cell.length_a   1.000
_cell.length_b   1.000
_cell.length_c   1.000
_cell.angle_alpha   90.00
_cell.angle_beta   90.00
_cell.angle_gamma   90.00
#
_symmetry.space_group_name_H-M   'P 1'
#
loop_
_entity.id
_entity.type
_entity.pdbx_description
1 polymer ?
#
loop_
_entity_poly.entity_id
_entity_poly.type
_entity_poly.pdbx_seq_one_letter_code
_entity_poly.pdbx_strand_id
1 'polypeptide(L)'
;MDTLLPYALLCFTSFFTLTNPLGTMPVFLTMTKGMSDEERQHIVKRATIISFITLLAFTFSGQFLFKFFGISTNGFRIAAGFIILKIGYDMLQARFTNTKLKDEEIKTYANDISITPLSIPMLCGPGAIANGIMLMDDANTWSMKGILIAVSYTHLTLPTT
;
A
#
# COMPACT_ATOMS: atom_id res chain seq x y z
N MET A 1 -13.76 -13.28 21.70
CA MET A 1 -14.11 -11.99 21.08
C MET A 1 -13.09 -10.91 21.40
N ASP A 2 -12.37 -11.04 22.51
CA ASP A 2 -11.48 -9.99 23.05
C ASP A 2 -10.22 -9.69 22.22
N THR A 3 -9.86 -10.52 21.26
CA THR A 3 -8.68 -10.33 20.41
C THR A 3 -8.98 -9.79 19.01
N LEU A 4 -10.24 -9.90 18.54
CA LEU A 4 -10.60 -9.49 17.17
C LEU A 4 -10.65 -7.97 17.01
N LEU A 5 -11.22 -7.28 18.01
CA LEU A 5 -11.32 -5.82 17.96
C LEU A 5 -9.95 -5.14 18.02
N PRO A 6 -9.04 -5.48 18.95
CA PRO A 6 -7.68 -4.94 18.95
C PRO A 6 -6.93 -5.24 17.65
N TYR A 7 -7.08 -6.44 17.08
CA TYR A 7 -6.46 -6.78 15.82
C TYR A 7 -7.03 -5.97 14.65
N ALA A 8 -8.35 -5.79 14.59
CA ALA A 8 -8.99 -4.96 13.56
C ALA A 8 -8.52 -3.50 13.63
N LEU A 9 -8.42 -2.94 14.84
CA LEU A 9 -7.89 -1.60 15.06
C LEU A 9 -6.40 -1.49 14.65
N LEU A 10 -5.60 -2.50 14.96
CA LEU A 10 -4.20 -2.55 14.54
C LEU A 10 -4.08 -2.58 13.02
N CYS A 11 -4.86 -3.42 12.33
CA CYS A 11 -4.91 -3.46 10.87
C CYS A 11 -5.33 -2.09 10.31
N PHE A 12 -6.39 -1.51 10.85
CA PHE A 12 -6.93 -0.24 10.39
C PHE A 12 -5.88 0.88 10.52
N THR A 13 -5.34 1.09 11.70
CA THR A 13 -4.41 2.20 11.96
C THR A 13 -3.10 2.05 11.21
N SER A 14 -2.55 0.83 11.12
CA SER A 14 -1.30 0.59 10.42
C SER A 14 -1.44 0.76 8.90
N PHE A 15 -2.49 0.23 8.29
CA PHE A 15 -2.72 0.46 6.85
C PHE A 15 -3.03 1.93 6.57
N PHE A 16 -3.87 2.59 7.35
CA PHE A 16 -4.16 4.02 7.19
C PHE A 16 -2.89 4.87 7.19
N THR A 17 -1.97 4.58 8.12
CA THR A 17 -0.71 5.30 8.22
C THR A 17 0.21 5.02 7.02
N LEU A 18 0.31 3.77 6.58
CA LEU A 18 1.28 3.36 5.55
C LEU A 18 0.79 3.65 4.12
N THR A 19 -0.50 3.52 3.85
CA THR A 19 -1.06 3.92 2.54
C THR A 19 -1.21 5.43 2.41
N ASN A 20 -1.23 6.13 3.57
CA ASN A 20 -1.28 7.59 3.66
C ASN A 20 -2.25 8.23 2.65
N PRO A 21 -3.57 7.95 2.74
CA PRO A 21 -4.54 8.40 1.76
C PRO A 21 -4.60 9.93 1.63
N LEU A 22 -4.38 10.64 2.75
CA LEU A 22 -4.35 12.11 2.76
C LEU A 22 -3.17 12.68 1.96
N GLY A 23 -2.02 12.01 1.96
CA GLY A 23 -0.86 12.41 1.17
C GLY A 23 -0.95 11.98 -0.29
N THR A 24 -1.63 10.88 -0.58
CA THR A 24 -1.79 10.35 -1.93
C THR A 24 -2.78 11.15 -2.76
N MET A 25 -3.86 11.66 -2.13
CA MET A 25 -4.92 12.41 -2.81
C MET A 25 -4.42 13.64 -3.61
N PRO A 26 -3.64 14.59 -3.05
CA PRO A 26 -3.17 15.74 -3.81
C PRO A 26 -2.24 15.35 -4.96
N VAL A 27 -1.45 14.30 -4.80
CA VAL A 27 -0.59 13.78 -5.88
C VAL A 27 -1.45 13.22 -7.01
N PHE A 28 -2.46 12.41 -6.69
CA PHE A 28 -3.41 11.89 -7.67
C PHE A 28 -4.12 13.01 -8.43
N LEU A 29 -4.64 14.02 -7.74
CA LEU A 29 -5.31 15.16 -8.37
C LEU A 29 -4.37 15.93 -9.31
N THR A 30 -3.11 16.04 -8.94
CA THR A 30 -2.10 16.70 -9.80
C THR A 30 -1.81 15.88 -11.05
N MET A 31 -1.65 14.57 -10.90
CA MET A 31 -1.35 13.65 -12.01
C MET A 31 -2.52 13.50 -13.00
N THR A 32 -3.76 13.64 -12.52
CA THR A 32 -4.97 13.51 -13.34
C THR A 32 -5.54 14.87 -13.79
N LYS A 33 -4.79 15.95 -13.63
CA LYS A 33 -5.20 17.28 -14.04
C LYS A 33 -5.42 17.33 -15.56
N GLY A 34 -6.63 17.74 -15.96
CA GLY A 34 -7.02 17.81 -17.39
C GLY A 34 -7.62 16.52 -17.96
N MET A 35 -7.71 15.46 -17.18
CA MET A 35 -8.42 14.23 -17.57
C MET A 35 -9.92 14.33 -17.26
N SER A 36 -10.73 13.63 -18.06
CA SER A 36 -12.16 13.49 -17.79
C SER A 36 -12.41 12.65 -16.53
N ASP A 37 -13.61 12.78 -15.97
CA ASP A 37 -13.98 12.00 -14.77
C ASP A 37 -14.02 10.49 -15.05
N GLU A 38 -14.36 10.10 -16.28
CA GLU A 38 -14.36 8.69 -16.70
C GLU A 38 -12.93 8.13 -16.75
N GLU A 39 -11.97 8.87 -17.30
CA GLU A 39 -10.56 8.50 -17.34
C GLU A 39 -9.98 8.39 -15.93
N ARG A 40 -10.30 9.34 -15.05
CA ARG A 40 -9.88 9.28 -13.63
C ARG A 40 -10.41 8.04 -12.94
N GLN A 41 -11.72 7.73 -13.09
CA GLN A 41 -12.30 6.55 -12.48
C GLN A 41 -11.67 5.26 -13.01
N HIS A 42 -11.33 5.22 -14.30
CA HIS A 42 -10.64 4.06 -14.87
C HIS A 42 -9.26 3.85 -14.25
N ILE A 43 -8.45 4.94 -14.14
CA ILE A 43 -7.13 4.91 -13.51
C ILE A 43 -7.23 4.45 -12.06
N VAL A 44 -8.17 5.01 -11.31
CA VAL A 44 -8.43 4.68 -9.91
C VAL A 44 -8.75 3.21 -9.72
N LYS A 45 -9.74 2.69 -10.44
CA LYS A 45 -10.15 1.28 -10.36
C LYS A 45 -8.98 0.35 -10.67
N ARG A 46 -8.23 0.65 -11.74
CA ARG A 46 -7.08 -0.14 -12.14
C ARG A 46 -5.98 -0.10 -11.08
N ALA A 47 -5.64 1.08 -10.57
CA ALA A 47 -4.63 1.25 -9.53
C ALA A 47 -5.00 0.50 -8.25
N THR A 48 -6.25 0.62 -7.79
CA THR A 48 -6.75 -0.08 -6.61
C THR A 48 -6.68 -1.60 -6.76
N ILE A 49 -7.14 -2.13 -7.90
CA ILE A 49 -7.11 -3.57 -8.16
C ILE A 49 -5.67 -4.09 -8.18
N ILE A 50 -4.77 -3.42 -8.89
CA ILE A 50 -3.36 -3.82 -8.98
C ILE A 50 -2.71 -3.79 -7.60
N SER A 51 -2.90 -2.70 -6.83
CA SER A 51 -2.38 -2.57 -5.47
C SER A 51 -2.90 -3.67 -4.54
N PHE A 52 -4.19 -3.96 -4.62
CA PHE A 52 -4.82 -4.98 -3.79
C PHE A 52 -4.32 -6.38 -4.12
N ILE A 53 -4.26 -6.74 -5.40
CA ILE A 53 -3.73 -8.04 -5.84
C ILE A 53 -2.26 -8.18 -5.42
N THR A 54 -1.45 -7.15 -5.63
CA THR A 54 -0.03 -7.14 -5.24
C THR A 54 0.13 -7.31 -3.74
N LEU A 55 -0.62 -6.53 -2.95
CA LEU A 55 -0.58 -6.62 -1.50
C LEU A 55 -0.98 -8.01 -1.01
N LEU A 56 -2.07 -8.58 -1.52
CA LEU A 56 -2.50 -9.93 -1.17
C LEU A 56 -1.46 -10.98 -1.55
N ALA A 57 -0.92 -10.91 -2.78
CA ALA A 57 0.08 -11.85 -3.25
C ALA A 57 1.29 -11.90 -2.29
N PHE A 58 1.83 -10.74 -1.91
CA PHE A 58 2.94 -10.69 -0.96
C PHE A 58 2.53 -11.07 0.46
N THR A 59 1.35 -10.68 0.92
CA THR A 59 0.84 -11.03 2.25
C THR A 59 0.72 -12.53 2.43
N PHE A 60 0.19 -13.24 1.43
CA PHE A 60 0.05 -14.69 1.49
C PHE A 60 1.36 -15.44 1.19
N SER A 61 2.17 -14.96 0.24
CA SER A 61 3.43 -15.59 -0.09
C SER A 61 4.53 -15.34 0.94
N GLY A 62 4.42 -14.29 1.75
CA GLY A 62 5.45 -13.88 2.68
C GLY A 62 5.85 -14.98 3.66
N GLN A 63 4.89 -15.70 4.24
CA GLN A 63 5.18 -16.82 5.14
C GLN A 63 5.90 -17.99 4.44
N PHE A 64 5.52 -18.25 3.19
CA PHE A 64 6.21 -19.27 2.38
C PHE A 64 7.66 -18.84 2.10
N LEU A 65 7.86 -17.58 1.71
CA LEU A 65 9.19 -17.01 1.45
C LEU A 65 10.07 -17.05 2.71
N PHE A 66 9.52 -16.74 3.88
CA PHE A 66 10.26 -16.81 5.14
C PHE A 66 10.75 -18.21 5.43
N LYS A 67 9.88 -19.21 5.28
CA LYS A 67 10.26 -20.62 5.46
C LYS A 67 11.29 -21.08 4.42
N PHE A 68 11.11 -20.71 3.17
CA PHE A 68 12.00 -21.12 2.07
C PHE A 68 13.39 -20.55 2.23
N PHE A 69 13.52 -19.27 2.58
CA PHE A 69 14.81 -18.59 2.75
C PHE A 69 15.37 -18.66 4.17
N GLY A 70 14.67 -19.30 5.11
CA GLY A 70 15.11 -19.38 6.51
C GLY A 70 15.09 -18.01 7.22
N ILE A 71 14.25 -17.07 6.78
CA ILE A 71 14.15 -15.74 7.38
C ILE A 71 13.33 -15.84 8.66
N SER A 72 13.88 -15.37 9.78
CA SER A 72 13.11 -15.28 11.01
C SER A 72 12.12 -14.12 10.97
N THR A 73 10.90 -14.34 11.43
CA THR A 73 9.86 -13.30 11.54
C THR A 73 10.35 -12.09 12.34
N ASN A 74 11.07 -12.31 13.43
CA ASN A 74 11.61 -11.23 14.26
C ASN A 74 12.68 -10.42 13.50
N GLY A 75 13.57 -11.08 12.76
CA GLY A 75 14.56 -10.40 11.90
C GLY A 75 13.89 -9.55 10.84
N PHE A 76 12.83 -10.08 10.21
CA PHE A 76 12.06 -9.32 9.23
C PHE A 76 11.34 -8.12 9.85
N ARG A 77 10.75 -8.25 11.04
CA ARG A 77 10.10 -7.14 11.77
C ARG A 77 11.07 -6.00 12.06
N ILE A 78 12.30 -6.31 12.45
CA ILE A 78 13.34 -5.31 12.68
C ILE A 78 13.69 -4.59 11.38
N ALA A 79 13.96 -5.34 10.31
CA ALA A 79 14.29 -4.76 9.01
C ALA A 79 13.14 -3.90 8.44
N ALA A 80 11.90 -4.39 8.52
CA ALA A 80 10.71 -3.66 8.12
C ALA A 80 10.52 -2.38 8.94
N GLY A 81 10.77 -2.43 10.25
CA GLY A 81 10.75 -1.25 11.12
C GLY A 81 11.73 -0.16 10.67
N PHE A 82 12.94 -0.53 10.27
CA PHE A 82 13.91 0.41 9.72
C PHE A 82 13.46 1.02 8.39
N ILE A 83 12.84 0.23 7.52
CA ILE A 83 12.28 0.73 6.25
C ILE A 83 11.18 1.76 6.52
N ILE A 84 10.24 1.43 7.42
CA ILE A 84 9.12 2.31 7.79
C ILE A 84 9.65 3.59 8.44
N LEU A 85 10.64 3.48 9.35
CA LEU A 85 11.30 4.62 9.97
C LEU A 85 11.94 5.54 8.92
N LYS A 86 12.64 4.96 7.94
CA LYS A 86 13.25 5.72 6.85
C LYS A 86 12.20 6.44 6.00
N ILE A 87 11.10 5.77 5.66
CA ILE A 87 9.99 6.38 4.91
C ILE A 87 9.42 7.56 5.70
N GLY A 88 9.16 7.39 6.99
CA GLY A 88 8.66 8.46 7.85
C GLY A 88 9.64 9.64 7.94
N TYR A 89 10.92 9.37 8.06
CA TYR A 89 11.97 10.39 8.08
C TYR A 89 12.05 11.17 6.75
N ASP A 90 12.00 10.47 5.62
CA ASP A 90 12.01 11.10 4.29
C ASP A 90 10.75 11.97 4.08
N MET A 91 9.60 11.56 4.59
CA MET A 91 8.36 12.36 4.60
C MET A 91 8.50 13.64 5.43
N LEU A 92 9.10 13.56 6.62
CA LEU A 92 9.33 14.74 7.49
C LEU A 92 10.27 15.76 6.82
N GLN A 93 11.23 15.29 6.03
CA GLN A 93 12.15 16.17 5.30
C GLN A 93 11.55 16.74 4.01
N ALA A 94 10.28 16.46 3.69
CA ALA A 94 9.63 16.80 2.43
C ALA A 94 10.46 16.35 1.19
N ARG A 95 11.29 15.33 1.36
CA ARG A 95 12.02 14.68 0.27
C ARG A 95 11.08 13.73 -0.47
N PHE A 96 9.98 14.28 -0.96
CA PHE A 96 9.24 13.56 -1.99
C PHE A 96 10.20 13.37 -3.15
N THR A 97 10.37 12.14 -3.56
CA THR A 97 11.15 11.83 -4.74
C THR A 97 10.56 12.67 -5.87
N ASN A 98 11.29 13.70 -6.30
CA ASN A 98 10.93 14.52 -7.44
C ASN A 98 11.04 13.63 -8.68
N THR A 99 10.05 12.80 -8.89
CA THR A 99 9.80 12.19 -10.18
C THR A 99 9.28 13.33 -11.05
N LYS A 100 10.21 14.15 -11.57
CA LYS A 100 9.90 15.11 -12.61
C LYS A 100 9.54 14.31 -13.84
N LEU A 101 8.26 13.96 -13.95
CA LEU A 101 7.70 13.52 -15.22
C LEU A 101 7.81 14.69 -16.17
N LYS A 102 8.58 14.56 -17.22
CA LYS A 102 8.64 15.57 -18.30
C LYS A 102 7.26 15.64 -18.95
N ASP A 103 6.78 16.85 -19.19
CA ASP A 103 5.44 17.12 -19.76
C ASP A 103 5.15 16.37 -21.07
N GLU A 104 6.16 15.95 -21.80
CA GLU A 104 6.05 15.16 -23.04
C GLU A 104 5.81 13.67 -22.80
N GLU A 105 6.20 13.14 -21.63
CA GLU A 105 5.96 11.74 -21.24
C GLU A 105 4.52 11.53 -20.75
N ILE A 106 3.85 12.55 -20.23
CA ILE A 106 2.50 12.46 -19.66
C ILE A 106 1.46 11.93 -20.68
N LYS A 107 1.58 12.30 -21.94
CA LYS A 107 0.62 11.87 -23.00
C LYS A 107 0.80 10.42 -23.44
N THR A 108 1.99 9.87 -23.33
CA THR A 108 2.27 8.47 -23.69
C THR A 108 2.04 7.53 -22.52
N TYR A 109 2.13 8.05 -21.28
CA TYR A 109 2.02 7.29 -20.04
C TYR A 109 0.62 7.25 -19.42
N ALA A 110 -0.40 7.82 -20.04
CA ALA A 110 -1.77 7.79 -19.49
C ALA A 110 -2.28 6.37 -19.17
N ASN A 111 -1.77 5.35 -19.87
CA ASN A 111 -2.06 3.95 -19.56
C ASN A 111 -1.20 3.39 -18.40
N ASP A 112 -0.07 4.00 -18.05
CA ASP A 112 0.87 3.50 -17.04
C ASP A 112 0.80 4.20 -15.69
N ILE A 113 0.14 5.38 -15.60
CA ILE A 113 -0.03 6.13 -14.34
C ILE A 113 -0.70 5.27 -13.25
N SER A 114 -1.61 4.39 -13.64
CA SER A 114 -2.30 3.51 -12.70
C SER A 114 -1.37 2.46 -12.08
N ILE A 115 -0.29 2.09 -12.75
CA ILE A 115 0.68 1.12 -12.26
C ILE A 115 1.81 1.84 -11.54
N THR A 116 2.46 2.78 -12.21
CA THR A 116 3.60 3.53 -11.68
C THR A 116 3.37 5.02 -11.91
N PRO A 117 3.37 5.86 -10.86
CA PRO A 117 3.70 5.55 -9.47
C PRO A 117 2.50 5.25 -8.56
N LEU A 118 1.25 5.29 -9.06
CA LEU A 118 0.07 5.28 -8.21
C LEU A 118 -0.10 3.97 -7.44
N SER A 119 -0.09 2.80 -8.13
CA SER A 119 -0.18 1.52 -7.44
C SER A 119 1.08 1.19 -6.67
N ILE A 120 2.22 1.27 -7.34
CA ILE A 120 3.54 0.97 -6.79
C ILE A 120 4.46 2.16 -7.11
N PRO A 121 5.03 2.87 -6.12
CA PRO A 121 5.07 2.55 -4.68
C PRO A 121 4.02 3.24 -3.80
N MET A 122 3.08 4.04 -4.34
CA MET A 122 2.26 4.91 -3.50
C MET A 122 1.21 4.16 -2.67
N LEU A 123 0.33 3.39 -3.30
CA LEU A 123 -0.72 2.65 -2.59
C LEU A 123 -0.20 1.34 -1.98
N CYS A 124 0.65 0.62 -2.72
CA CYS A 124 1.26 -0.63 -2.30
C CYS A 124 2.78 -0.49 -2.22
N GLY A 125 3.26 0.32 -1.28
CA GLY A 125 4.68 0.53 -1.03
C GLY A 125 5.30 -0.58 -0.19
N PRO A 126 6.65 -0.60 -0.08
CA PRO A 126 7.37 -1.61 0.70
C PRO A 126 6.94 -1.66 2.17
N GLY A 127 6.54 -0.52 2.76
CA GLY A 127 5.99 -0.45 4.10
C GLY A 127 4.65 -1.17 4.23
N ALA A 128 3.73 -0.96 3.28
CA ALA A 128 2.42 -1.62 3.28
C ALA A 128 2.55 -3.13 3.07
N ILE A 129 3.45 -3.56 2.18
CA ILE A 129 3.74 -4.99 1.94
C ILE A 129 4.30 -5.63 3.20
N ALA A 130 5.32 -5.02 3.81
CA ALA A 130 5.93 -5.54 5.04
C ALA A 130 4.91 -5.64 6.18
N ASN A 131 4.06 -4.62 6.33
CA ASN A 131 2.98 -4.62 7.31
C ASN A 131 1.96 -5.75 7.04
N GLY A 132 1.54 -5.94 5.79
CA GLY A 132 0.63 -7.02 5.41
C GLY A 132 1.17 -8.40 5.77
N ILE A 133 2.46 -8.65 5.50
CA ILE A 133 3.13 -9.91 5.85
C ILE A 133 3.15 -10.12 7.38
N MET A 134 3.49 -9.08 8.14
CA MET A 134 3.52 -9.15 9.62
C MET A 134 2.14 -9.39 10.21
N LEU A 135 1.12 -8.67 9.74
CA LEU A 135 -0.25 -8.86 10.20
C LEU A 135 -0.79 -10.25 9.86
N MET A 136 -0.41 -10.81 8.71
CA MET A 136 -0.78 -12.18 8.33
C MET A 136 -0.11 -13.21 9.25
N ASP A 137 1.13 -12.97 9.69
CA ASP A 137 1.83 -13.81 10.66
C ASP A 137 1.15 -13.79 12.03
N ASP A 138 0.64 -12.63 12.45
CA ASP A 138 -0.11 -12.46 13.69
C ASP A 138 -1.55 -12.99 13.62
N ALA A 139 -2.08 -13.27 12.43
CA ALA A 139 -3.45 -13.72 12.20
C ALA A 139 -3.62 -15.21 12.51
N ASN A 140 -3.88 -15.55 13.78
CA ASN A 140 -4.01 -16.92 14.26
C ASN A 140 -5.34 -17.60 13.89
N THR A 141 -6.35 -16.84 13.48
CA THR A 141 -7.69 -17.34 13.14
C THR A 141 -8.13 -16.93 11.75
N TRP A 142 -9.04 -17.69 11.15
CA TRP A 142 -9.62 -17.34 9.84
C TRP A 142 -10.37 -16.00 9.88
N SER A 143 -10.99 -15.68 11.03
CA SER A 143 -11.66 -14.39 11.23
C SER A 143 -10.67 -13.22 11.17
N MET A 144 -9.48 -13.35 11.77
CA MET A 144 -8.42 -12.36 11.69
C MET A 144 -7.92 -12.18 10.25
N LYS A 145 -7.73 -13.27 9.52
CA LYS A 145 -7.35 -13.20 8.09
C LYS A 145 -8.41 -12.49 7.24
N GLY A 146 -9.69 -12.76 7.51
CA GLY A 146 -10.80 -12.07 6.88
C GLY A 146 -10.82 -10.56 7.18
N ILE A 147 -10.58 -10.18 8.42
CA ILE A 147 -10.45 -8.77 8.83
C ILE A 147 -9.28 -8.09 8.09
N LEU A 148 -8.12 -8.74 8.04
CA LEU A 148 -6.95 -8.22 7.34
C LEU A 148 -7.26 -7.92 5.86
N ILE A 149 -7.91 -8.86 5.17
CA ILE A 149 -8.29 -8.70 3.76
C ILE A 149 -9.30 -7.56 3.59
N ALA A 150 -10.34 -7.53 4.43
CA ALA A 150 -11.37 -6.49 4.36
C ALA A 150 -10.80 -5.10 4.63
N VAL A 151 -9.95 -4.96 5.65
CA VAL A 151 -9.32 -3.69 6.00
C VAL A 151 -8.33 -3.24 4.91
N SER A 152 -7.53 -4.14 4.36
CA SER A 152 -6.61 -3.78 3.26
C SER A 152 -7.37 -3.30 2.02
N TYR A 153 -8.49 -3.94 1.69
CA TYR A 153 -9.34 -3.49 0.59
C TYR A 153 -9.92 -2.10 0.83
N THR A 154 -10.51 -1.86 2.00
CA THR A 154 -11.10 -0.55 2.33
C THR A 154 -10.06 0.58 2.29
N HIS A 155 -8.84 0.35 2.78
CA HIS A 155 -7.79 1.37 2.78
C HIS A 155 -7.24 1.68 1.38
N LEU A 156 -7.22 0.71 0.50
CA LEU A 156 -6.81 0.93 -0.89
C LEU A 156 -7.91 1.63 -1.71
N THR A 157 -9.18 1.50 -1.30
CA THR A 157 -10.30 2.20 -1.96
C THR A 157 -10.53 3.61 -1.42
N LEU A 158 -10.17 3.89 -0.14
CA LEU A 158 -10.36 5.22 0.48
C LEU A 158 -9.77 6.39 -0.32
N PRO A 159 -8.53 6.32 -0.86
CA PRO A 159 -7.98 7.44 -1.62
C PRO A 159 -8.65 7.62 -2.98
N THR A 160 -9.55 6.75 -3.36
CA THR A 160 -10.12 6.66 -4.69
C THR A 160 -11.62 6.91 -4.75
N THR A 161 -12.27 7.10 -3.59
CA THR A 161 -13.68 7.50 -3.44
C THR A 161 -13.78 8.97 -3.07
#